data_6e19c41c472864113904461603dc954a
#
_entry.id   6e19c41c472864113904461603dc954a
#
_cell.length_a   1.000
_cell.length_b   1.000
_cell.length_c   1.000
_cell.angle_alpha   90.00
_cell.angle_beta   90.00
_cell.angle_gamma   90.00
#
_symmetry.space_group_name_H-M   'P 1'
#
loop_
_entity.id
_entity.type
_entity.pdbx_description
1 polymer ?
#
loop_
_entity_poly.entity_id
_entity_poly.type
_entity_poly.pdbx_seq_one_letter_code
_entity_poly.pdbx_strand_id
1 'polypeptide(L)'
;MSVSSVRVQVGGPHVFYSHKVMDRLVLSTARLMVREMSPSDLLPLAAILQDDGVMYAYGGAFSAAETEAWLDKQLRRYAELGFGLWAVCLNDTGEMIGQCGITMQEYNDLTVPEIGYLFARGHWHNGYAAEAAMACRCYGMAILHFNRLYSIIRITNVASQKVAFRIGMRPEDTIVRHYRGQYMRHIVFSAGID
;
A
#
# COMPACT_ATOMS: atom_id res chain seq x y z
N MET A 1 -10.47 28.11 -15.03
CA MET A 1 -10.75 27.72 -13.65
C MET A 1 -9.45 27.22 -13.06
N SER A 2 -8.95 27.91 -12.04
CA SER A 2 -7.60 27.73 -11.46
C SER A 2 -7.48 26.41 -10.72
N VAL A 3 -6.44 25.63 -11.04
CA VAL A 3 -6.09 24.40 -10.32
C VAL A 3 -5.28 24.81 -9.09
N SER A 4 -5.86 24.70 -7.91
CA SER A 4 -5.15 24.93 -6.65
C SER A 4 -4.30 23.70 -6.31
N SER A 5 -3.00 23.81 -6.50
CA SER A 5 -2.04 22.84 -5.95
C SER A 5 -1.77 23.19 -4.50
N VAL A 6 -2.06 22.27 -3.58
CA VAL A 6 -1.67 22.43 -2.16
C VAL A 6 -0.27 21.87 -1.99
N ARG A 7 0.67 22.72 -1.59
CA ARG A 7 2.04 22.33 -1.27
C ARG A 7 2.14 22.11 0.23
N VAL A 8 2.29 20.86 0.67
CA VAL A 8 2.58 20.53 2.07
C VAL A 8 4.07 20.23 2.20
N GLN A 9 4.79 21.10 2.90
CA GLN A 9 6.20 20.92 3.20
C GLN A 9 6.30 20.30 4.60
N VAL A 10 6.48 18.99 4.66
CA VAL A 10 6.84 18.28 5.90
C VAL A 10 8.30 17.88 5.70
N GLY A 11 9.22 18.18 6.64
CA GLY A 11 10.66 18.01 6.54
C GLY A 11 11.13 16.64 6.06
N GLY A 12 10.99 16.42 4.75
CA GLY A 12 11.26 15.19 4.00
C GLY A 12 11.13 15.45 2.50
N PRO A 13 11.28 14.42 1.65
CA PRO A 13 11.23 14.59 0.19
C PRO A 13 9.91 15.23 -0.24
N HIS A 14 9.97 16.15 -1.20
CA HIS A 14 8.82 16.87 -1.74
C HIS A 14 7.77 15.90 -2.27
N VAL A 15 6.55 15.96 -1.74
CA VAL A 15 5.39 15.20 -2.20
C VAL A 15 4.45 16.17 -2.92
N PHE A 16 4.13 15.90 -4.20
CA PHE A 16 3.23 16.72 -4.99
C PHE A 16 1.86 16.06 -5.07
N TYR A 17 0.79 16.85 -4.90
CA TYR A 17 -0.60 16.42 -5.03
C TYR A 17 -1.22 17.15 -6.22
N SER A 18 -1.85 16.41 -7.14
CA SER A 18 -2.56 16.97 -8.29
C SER A 18 -3.96 16.38 -8.41
N HIS A 19 -4.94 17.24 -8.61
CA HIS A 19 -6.28 16.88 -9.03
C HIS A 19 -6.48 17.34 -10.46
N LYS A 20 -6.40 16.49 -11.43
CA LYS A 20 -7.24 16.31 -12.60
C LYS A 20 -6.59 15.50 -13.75
N VAL A 21 -7.30 14.45 -14.15
CA VAL A 21 -7.31 13.84 -15.49
C VAL A 21 -5.95 13.52 -16.14
N MET A 22 -5.25 12.61 -15.53
CA MET A 22 -4.43 11.53 -16.12
C MET A 22 -4.32 10.48 -15.02
N ASP A 23 -4.98 9.34 -15.19
CA ASP A 23 -5.03 8.21 -14.23
C ASP A 23 -4.86 8.64 -12.77
N ARG A 24 -5.85 9.25 -12.20
CA ARG A 24 -6.03 9.70 -10.80
C ARG A 24 -4.76 9.60 -9.92
N LEU A 25 -3.75 10.43 -10.22
CA LEU A 25 -2.53 10.56 -9.43
C LEU A 25 -2.89 10.89 -7.98
N VAL A 26 -2.45 10.07 -7.04
CA VAL A 26 -2.66 10.26 -5.60
C VAL A 26 -1.50 11.00 -4.97
N LEU A 27 -0.27 10.52 -5.22
CA LEU A 27 0.96 11.15 -4.73
C LEU A 27 2.15 10.76 -5.62
N SER A 28 3.25 11.50 -5.50
CA SER A 28 4.52 11.17 -6.12
C SER A 28 5.68 11.34 -5.15
N THR A 29 6.75 10.62 -5.40
CA THR A 29 8.01 10.69 -4.67
C THR A 29 9.15 11.01 -5.65
N ALA A 30 10.40 10.92 -5.19
CA ALA A 30 11.55 11.15 -6.05
C ALA A 30 11.62 10.14 -7.22
N ARG A 31 11.19 8.88 -7.00
CA ARG A 31 11.32 7.80 -7.98
C ARG A 31 10.00 7.18 -8.40
N LEU A 32 8.91 7.44 -7.66
CA LEU A 32 7.65 6.72 -7.81
C LEU A 32 6.47 7.68 -8.03
N MET A 33 5.57 7.25 -8.91
CA MET A 33 4.23 7.78 -9.07
C MET A 33 3.24 6.77 -8.48
N VAL A 34 2.36 7.22 -7.58
CA VAL A 34 1.31 6.42 -6.97
C VAL A 34 -0.04 6.95 -7.43
N ARG A 35 -0.81 6.09 -8.11
CA ARG A 35 -2.10 6.44 -8.70
C ARG A 35 -3.16 5.40 -8.41
N GLU A 36 -4.43 5.73 -8.55
CA GLU A 36 -5.47 4.72 -8.55
C GLU A 36 -5.23 3.71 -9.66
N MET A 37 -5.62 2.45 -9.40
CA MET A 37 -5.65 1.42 -10.43
C MET A 37 -6.84 1.63 -11.35
N SER A 38 -6.73 1.10 -12.56
CA SER A 38 -7.78 1.01 -13.56
C SER A 38 -7.89 -0.42 -14.11
N PRO A 39 -8.92 -0.76 -14.87
CA PRO A 39 -9.01 -2.10 -15.50
C PRO A 39 -7.79 -2.47 -16.34
N SER A 40 -7.08 -1.49 -16.91
CA SER A 40 -5.85 -1.73 -17.70
C SER A 40 -4.67 -2.23 -16.86
N ASP A 41 -4.73 -2.11 -15.53
CA ASP A 41 -3.68 -2.58 -14.63
C ASP A 41 -3.79 -4.08 -14.29
N LEU A 42 -4.79 -4.78 -14.84
CA LEU A 42 -4.99 -6.20 -14.53
C LEU A 42 -3.77 -7.06 -14.87
N LEU A 43 -3.13 -6.86 -16.02
CA LEU A 43 -1.95 -7.63 -16.42
C LEU A 43 -0.73 -7.38 -15.53
N PRO A 44 -0.28 -6.13 -15.29
CA PRO A 44 0.83 -5.89 -14.37
C PRO A 44 0.50 -6.31 -12.93
N LEU A 45 -0.75 -6.17 -12.48
CA LEU A 45 -1.19 -6.66 -11.18
C LEU A 45 -1.11 -8.19 -11.09
N ALA A 46 -1.51 -8.91 -12.15
CA ALA A 46 -1.41 -10.36 -12.24
C ALA A 46 0.04 -10.85 -12.13
N ALA A 47 0.99 -10.15 -12.76
CA ALA A 47 2.41 -10.47 -12.65
C ALA A 47 2.95 -10.39 -11.21
N ILE A 48 2.27 -9.64 -10.33
CA ILE A 48 2.60 -9.52 -8.91
C ILE A 48 1.83 -10.56 -8.09
N LEU A 49 0.51 -10.63 -8.25
CA LEU A 49 -0.35 -11.45 -7.38
C LEU A 49 -0.33 -12.95 -7.73
N GLN A 50 0.08 -13.32 -8.94
CA GLN A 50 0.20 -14.71 -9.39
C GLN A 50 1.63 -15.26 -9.22
N ASP A 51 2.53 -14.52 -8.57
CA ASP A 51 3.88 -14.98 -8.21
C ASP A 51 3.88 -15.55 -6.79
N ASP A 52 4.10 -16.87 -6.64
CA ASP A 52 4.17 -17.56 -5.35
C ASP A 52 5.21 -16.94 -4.40
N GLY A 53 6.34 -16.49 -4.94
CA GLY A 53 7.40 -15.87 -4.16
C GLY A 53 7.01 -14.49 -3.61
N VAL A 54 6.11 -13.77 -4.28
CA VAL A 54 5.53 -12.52 -3.78
C VAL A 54 4.43 -12.83 -2.77
N MET A 55 3.57 -13.81 -3.09
CA MET A 55 2.33 -14.07 -2.34
C MET A 55 2.47 -15.10 -1.21
N TYR A 56 3.68 -15.53 -0.87
CA TYR A 56 3.91 -16.52 0.20
C TYR A 56 3.31 -16.10 1.56
N ALA A 57 3.30 -14.82 1.86
CA ALA A 57 2.69 -14.28 3.09
C ALA A 57 1.16 -14.34 3.08
N TYR A 58 0.56 -14.48 1.91
CA TYR A 58 -0.89 -14.61 1.66
C TYR A 58 -1.31 -16.08 1.46
N GLY A 59 -0.43 -17.04 1.72
CA GLY A 59 -0.74 -18.47 1.57
C GLY A 59 -0.66 -18.99 0.15
N GLY A 60 0.07 -18.31 -0.75
CA GLY A 60 0.33 -18.68 -2.14
C GLY A 60 -0.25 -17.72 -3.16
N ALA A 61 0.14 -17.90 -4.41
CA ALA A 61 -0.30 -17.10 -5.55
C ALA A 61 -1.83 -17.08 -5.70
N PHE A 62 -2.33 -16.00 -6.26
CA PHE A 62 -3.73 -15.88 -6.64
C PHE A 62 -3.98 -16.51 -8.01
N SER A 63 -5.17 -17.04 -8.21
CA SER A 63 -5.71 -17.37 -9.54
C SER A 63 -6.04 -16.08 -10.32
N ALA A 64 -6.31 -16.23 -11.63
CA ALA A 64 -6.79 -15.12 -12.44
C ALA A 64 -8.07 -14.48 -11.86
N ALA A 65 -9.05 -15.31 -11.48
CA ALA A 65 -10.30 -14.82 -10.90
C ALA A 65 -10.10 -14.09 -9.55
N GLU A 66 -9.17 -14.58 -8.69
CA GLU A 66 -8.83 -13.88 -7.45
C GLU A 66 -8.12 -12.54 -7.73
N THR A 67 -7.31 -12.46 -8.78
CA THR A 67 -6.65 -11.23 -9.19
C THR A 67 -7.66 -10.19 -9.70
N GLU A 68 -8.61 -10.61 -10.53
CA GLU A 68 -9.73 -9.75 -10.98
C GLU A 68 -10.55 -9.23 -9.81
N ALA A 69 -10.97 -10.14 -8.91
CA ALA A 69 -11.71 -9.76 -7.71
C ALA A 69 -10.92 -8.81 -6.79
N TRP A 70 -9.59 -8.95 -6.72
CA TRP A 70 -8.72 -8.04 -5.99
C TRP A 70 -8.71 -6.65 -6.59
N LEU A 71 -8.57 -6.53 -7.93
CA LEU A 71 -8.64 -5.25 -8.63
C LEU A 71 -10.00 -4.59 -8.44
N ASP A 72 -11.10 -5.30 -8.66
CA ASP A 72 -12.46 -4.81 -8.45
C ASP A 72 -12.68 -4.30 -7.02
N LYS A 73 -12.09 -4.98 -6.04
CA LYS A 73 -12.15 -4.55 -4.65
C LYS A 73 -11.45 -3.20 -4.45
N GLN A 74 -10.32 -2.94 -5.13
CA GLN A 74 -9.66 -1.64 -5.05
C GLN A 74 -10.50 -0.55 -5.73
N LEU A 75 -11.06 -0.81 -6.91
CA LEU A 75 -11.92 0.14 -7.61
C LEU A 75 -13.14 0.55 -6.78
N ARG A 76 -13.78 -0.44 -6.11
CA ARG A 76 -14.87 -0.15 -5.16
C ARG A 76 -14.40 0.69 -3.97
N ARG A 77 -13.25 0.40 -3.38
CA ARG A 77 -12.69 1.17 -2.25
C ARG A 77 -12.46 2.63 -2.63
N TYR A 78 -11.94 2.91 -3.84
CA TYR A 78 -11.79 4.29 -4.29
C TYR A 78 -13.12 5.02 -4.40
N ALA A 79 -14.16 4.34 -4.89
CA ALA A 79 -15.50 4.94 -5.01
C ALA A 79 -16.18 5.16 -3.65
N GLU A 80 -16.01 4.25 -2.71
CA GLU A 80 -16.70 4.25 -1.41
C GLU A 80 -15.94 5.04 -0.33
N LEU A 81 -14.62 4.91 -0.29
CA LEU A 81 -13.77 5.44 0.79
C LEU A 81 -12.85 6.58 0.32
N GLY A 82 -12.63 6.72 -0.99
CA GLY A 82 -11.66 7.66 -1.56
C GLY A 82 -10.20 7.18 -1.46
N PHE A 83 -9.94 5.99 -0.92
CA PHE A 83 -8.61 5.41 -0.81
C PHE A 83 -8.63 3.88 -0.87
N GLY A 84 -7.46 3.26 -1.08
CA GLY A 84 -7.29 1.81 -1.18
C GLY A 84 -5.81 1.47 -1.41
N LEU A 85 -5.52 0.30 -1.99
CA LEU A 85 -4.20 0.03 -2.53
C LEU A 85 -4.12 0.63 -3.93
N TRP A 86 -3.11 1.45 -4.17
CA TRP A 86 -2.85 2.15 -5.41
C TRP A 86 -1.75 1.47 -6.21
N ALA A 87 -1.75 1.65 -7.54
CA ALA A 87 -0.61 1.28 -8.39
C ALA A 87 0.61 2.13 -8.04
N VAL A 88 1.76 1.49 -7.91
CA VAL A 88 3.06 2.15 -7.76
C VAL A 88 3.83 1.96 -9.06
N CYS A 89 4.12 3.07 -9.72
CA CYS A 89 4.81 3.11 -11.01
C CYS A 89 6.15 3.84 -10.88
N LEU A 90 7.12 3.45 -11.71
CA LEU A 90 8.37 4.19 -11.85
C LEU A 90 8.13 5.53 -12.58
N ASN A 91 8.75 6.61 -12.11
CA ASN A 91 8.59 7.93 -12.72
C ASN A 91 9.17 8.02 -14.13
N ASP A 92 10.25 7.27 -14.40
CA ASP A 92 11.00 7.33 -15.66
C ASP A 92 10.37 6.51 -16.78
N THR A 93 9.77 5.35 -16.45
CA THR A 93 9.21 4.42 -17.45
C THR A 93 7.69 4.35 -17.44
N GLY A 94 7.04 4.76 -16.34
CA GLY A 94 5.61 4.55 -16.12
C GLY A 94 5.25 3.09 -15.80
N GLU A 95 6.23 2.18 -15.73
CA GLU A 95 6.02 0.76 -15.40
C GLU A 95 5.41 0.58 -14.02
N MET A 96 4.30 -0.16 -13.92
CA MET A 96 3.73 -0.56 -12.63
C MET A 96 4.58 -1.67 -12.01
N ILE A 97 5.28 -1.35 -10.93
CA ILE A 97 6.20 -2.25 -10.23
C ILE A 97 5.64 -2.82 -8.93
N GLY A 98 4.48 -2.33 -8.49
CA GLY A 98 3.88 -2.76 -7.23
C GLY A 98 2.55 -2.10 -6.95
N GLN A 99 2.03 -2.39 -5.77
CA GLN A 99 0.91 -1.68 -5.18
C GLN A 99 1.27 -1.26 -3.75
N CYS A 100 0.78 -0.10 -3.32
CA CYS A 100 0.92 0.39 -1.95
C CYS A 100 -0.25 1.32 -1.64
N GLY A 101 -0.71 1.33 -0.39
CA GLY A 101 -1.81 2.22 0.00
C GLY A 101 -2.35 1.92 1.38
N ILE A 102 -3.54 2.45 1.65
CA ILE A 102 -4.21 2.33 2.94
C ILE A 102 -5.51 1.57 2.76
N THR A 103 -5.77 0.61 3.65
CA THR A 103 -7.02 -0.15 3.68
C THR A 103 -7.52 -0.27 5.11
N MET A 104 -8.84 -0.35 5.29
CA MET A 104 -9.42 -0.61 6.59
C MET A 104 -9.37 -2.11 6.92
N GLN A 105 -8.91 -2.45 8.13
CA GLN A 105 -8.73 -3.82 8.60
C GLN A 105 -9.27 -3.99 10.01
N GLU A 106 -9.81 -5.18 10.30
CA GLU A 106 -10.26 -5.52 11.64
C GLU A 106 -9.07 -5.85 12.55
N TYR A 107 -9.04 -5.23 13.75
CA TYR A 107 -8.06 -5.48 14.79
C TYR A 107 -8.66 -5.13 16.17
N ASN A 108 -8.73 -6.11 17.08
CA ASN A 108 -9.27 -5.96 18.45
C ASN A 108 -10.65 -5.26 18.47
N ASP A 109 -11.60 -5.79 17.70
CA ASP A 109 -12.96 -5.28 17.56
C ASP A 109 -13.06 -3.84 17.02
N LEU A 110 -11.95 -3.31 16.51
CA LEU A 110 -11.87 -2.01 15.87
C LEU A 110 -11.54 -2.16 14.38
N THR A 111 -12.05 -1.24 13.58
CA THR A 111 -11.63 -1.08 12.18
C THR A 111 -10.51 -0.04 12.10
N VAL A 112 -9.30 -0.47 11.75
CA VAL A 112 -8.09 0.37 11.77
C VAL A 112 -7.51 0.58 10.36
N PRO A 113 -6.91 1.75 10.06
CA PRO A 113 -6.26 2.00 8.78
C PRO A 113 -4.90 1.29 8.72
N GLU A 114 -4.73 0.40 7.75
CA GLU A 114 -3.52 -0.39 7.53
C GLU A 114 -2.77 0.07 6.27
N ILE A 115 -1.47 0.31 6.37
CA ILE A 115 -0.59 0.46 5.22
C ILE A 115 -0.19 -0.93 4.72
N GLY A 116 -0.62 -1.26 3.49
CA GLY A 116 -0.28 -2.48 2.78
C GLY A 116 0.57 -2.21 1.54
N TYR A 117 1.45 -3.14 1.19
CA TYR A 117 2.30 -3.05 0.00
C TYR A 117 2.70 -4.43 -0.51
N LEU A 118 2.78 -4.55 -1.84
CA LEU A 118 3.30 -5.70 -2.58
C LEU A 118 4.07 -5.17 -3.80
N PHE A 119 5.23 -5.73 -4.07
CA PHE A 119 6.07 -5.33 -5.20
C PHE A 119 6.50 -6.56 -6.01
N ALA A 120 6.58 -6.41 -7.33
CA ALA A 120 7.13 -7.40 -8.22
C ALA A 120 8.56 -7.77 -7.80
N ARG A 121 8.89 -9.06 -7.87
CA ARG A 121 10.16 -9.62 -7.36
C ARG A 121 11.38 -8.96 -7.98
N GLY A 122 11.34 -8.64 -9.28
CA GLY A 122 12.43 -7.96 -9.98
C GLY A 122 12.78 -6.58 -9.45
N HIS A 123 11.88 -5.97 -8.67
CA HIS A 123 12.06 -4.63 -8.10
C HIS A 123 12.37 -4.62 -6.59
N TRP A 124 12.60 -5.80 -5.99
CA TRP A 124 12.98 -5.90 -4.59
C TRP A 124 14.39 -5.33 -4.34
N HIS A 125 14.70 -5.06 -3.08
CA HIS A 125 15.99 -4.55 -2.60
C HIS A 125 16.39 -3.15 -3.09
N ASN A 126 15.54 -2.47 -3.89
CA ASN A 126 15.75 -1.10 -4.38
C ASN A 126 15.22 -0.02 -3.42
N GLY A 127 14.56 -0.40 -2.32
CA GLY A 127 13.98 0.52 -1.34
C GLY A 127 12.60 1.08 -1.73
N TYR A 128 12.03 0.71 -2.88
CA TYR A 128 10.74 1.21 -3.37
C TYR A 128 9.58 1.00 -2.39
N ALA A 129 9.52 -0.18 -1.74
CA ALA A 129 8.47 -0.46 -0.77
C ALA A 129 8.51 0.51 0.43
N ALA A 130 9.70 0.84 0.93
CA ALA A 130 9.85 1.79 2.03
C ALA A 130 9.53 3.22 1.61
N GLU A 131 9.93 3.63 0.38
CA GLU A 131 9.63 4.93 -0.20
C GLU A 131 8.12 5.13 -0.38
N ALA A 132 7.44 4.18 -1.02
CA ALA A 132 6.00 4.22 -1.23
C ALA A 132 5.22 4.19 0.09
N ALA A 133 5.59 3.29 1.00
CA ALA A 133 4.91 3.16 2.30
C ALA A 133 5.10 4.40 3.19
N MET A 134 6.26 5.05 3.15
CA MET A 134 6.49 6.32 3.85
C MET A 134 5.60 7.43 3.27
N ALA A 135 5.51 7.53 1.94
CA ALA A 135 4.64 8.51 1.28
C ALA A 135 3.15 8.25 1.61
N CYS A 136 2.72 6.98 1.62
CA CYS A 136 1.36 6.59 2.04
C CYS A 136 1.10 6.91 3.52
N ARG A 137 2.10 6.73 4.41
CA ARG A 137 2.00 7.14 5.82
C ARG A 137 1.77 8.65 5.94
N CYS A 138 2.59 9.45 5.26
CA CYS A 138 2.42 10.91 5.25
C CYS A 138 1.05 11.32 4.70
N TYR A 139 0.59 10.71 3.61
CA TYR A 139 -0.72 10.93 3.03
C TYR A 139 -1.86 10.58 3.99
N GLY A 140 -1.77 9.43 4.64
CA GLY A 140 -2.77 8.96 5.61
C GLY A 140 -2.92 9.90 6.79
N MET A 141 -1.82 10.44 7.30
CA MET A 141 -1.84 11.39 8.42
C MET A 141 -2.25 12.80 7.97
N ALA A 142 -1.68 13.33 6.90
CA ALA A 142 -1.86 14.72 6.49
C ALA A 142 -3.15 14.98 5.71
N ILE A 143 -3.61 14.02 4.90
CA ILE A 143 -4.74 14.18 3.98
C ILE A 143 -5.97 13.40 4.45
N LEU A 144 -5.80 12.15 4.90
CA LEU A 144 -6.91 11.34 5.40
C LEU A 144 -7.16 11.54 6.91
N HIS A 145 -6.30 12.31 7.59
CA HIS A 145 -6.42 12.69 9.01
C HIS A 145 -6.47 11.49 9.97
N PHE A 146 -5.82 10.39 9.64
CA PHE A 146 -5.66 9.28 10.57
C PHE A 146 -4.62 9.62 11.65
N ASN A 147 -5.00 9.55 12.91
CA ASN A 147 -4.08 9.79 14.04
C ASN A 147 -3.07 8.65 14.23
N ARG A 148 -3.40 7.44 13.78
CA ARG A 148 -2.54 6.25 13.85
C ARG A 148 -2.75 5.38 12.63
N LEU A 149 -1.66 4.82 12.11
CA LEU A 149 -1.64 3.88 11.00
C LEU A 149 -0.98 2.58 11.44
N TYR A 150 -1.47 1.48 10.90
CA TYR A 150 -1.07 0.12 11.25
C TYR A 150 -0.43 -0.60 10.07
N SER A 151 0.29 -1.68 10.33
CA SER A 151 0.68 -2.71 9.37
C SER A 151 0.64 -4.05 10.07
N ILE A 152 -0.17 -4.99 9.58
CA ILE A 152 -0.38 -6.30 10.21
C ILE A 152 0.37 -7.35 9.39
N ILE A 153 1.56 -7.71 9.87
CA ILE A 153 2.56 -8.41 9.10
C ILE A 153 2.76 -9.83 9.62
N ARG A 154 2.65 -10.84 8.74
CA ARG A 154 2.93 -12.24 9.09
C ARG A 154 4.32 -12.34 9.72
N ILE A 155 4.45 -13.08 10.83
CA ILE A 155 5.69 -13.19 11.62
C ILE A 155 6.88 -13.69 10.79
N THR A 156 6.63 -14.47 9.75
CA THR A 156 7.66 -14.97 8.83
C THR A 156 8.04 -13.97 7.73
N ASN A 157 7.28 -12.87 7.56
CA ASN A 157 7.55 -11.86 6.53
C ASN A 157 8.54 -10.78 7.03
N VAL A 158 9.80 -11.19 7.22
CA VAL A 158 10.87 -10.31 7.70
C VAL A 158 11.10 -9.11 6.79
N ALA A 159 10.90 -9.26 5.48
CA ALA A 159 11.06 -8.17 4.52
C ALA A 159 10.08 -7.02 4.80
N SER A 160 8.79 -7.33 4.98
CA SER A 160 7.78 -6.33 5.32
C SER A 160 7.99 -5.73 6.71
N GLN A 161 8.45 -6.51 7.70
CA GLN A 161 8.81 -5.97 9.02
C GLN A 161 9.92 -4.92 8.93
N LYS A 162 10.97 -5.17 8.11
CA LYS A 162 12.02 -4.17 7.86
C LYS A 162 11.49 -2.88 7.22
N VAL A 163 10.50 -2.99 6.35
CA VAL A 163 9.84 -1.79 5.78
C VAL A 163 9.06 -1.04 6.86
N ALA A 164 8.27 -1.74 7.69
CA ALA A 164 7.53 -1.12 8.80
C ALA A 164 8.48 -0.34 9.74
N PHE A 165 9.60 -0.94 10.14
CA PHE A 165 10.62 -0.24 10.94
C PHE A 165 11.19 1.01 10.23
N ARG A 166 11.51 0.90 8.93
CA ARG A 166 12.06 2.02 8.14
C ARG A 166 11.11 3.21 8.02
N ILE A 167 9.81 2.96 8.00
CA ILE A 167 8.80 4.03 7.98
C ILE A 167 8.38 4.48 9.38
N GLY A 168 9.14 4.11 10.41
CA GLY A 168 8.97 4.59 11.79
C GLY A 168 7.88 3.88 12.59
N MET A 169 7.34 2.76 12.09
CA MET A 169 6.41 1.95 12.87
C MET A 169 7.13 1.12 13.94
N ARG A 170 6.42 0.80 15.02
CA ARG A 170 6.90 -0.06 16.10
C ARG A 170 5.94 -1.23 16.31
N PRO A 171 6.43 -2.42 16.66
CA PRO A 171 5.58 -3.54 17.04
C PRO A 171 4.87 -3.23 18.35
N GLU A 172 3.57 -3.50 18.43
CA GLU A 172 2.77 -3.30 19.63
C GLU A 172 2.00 -4.54 20.08
N ASP A 173 1.73 -5.48 19.16
CA ASP A 173 0.93 -6.66 19.47
C ASP A 173 1.28 -7.85 18.56
N THR A 174 0.79 -9.04 18.94
CA THR A 174 0.84 -10.25 18.12
C THR A 174 -0.53 -10.92 18.10
N ILE A 175 -1.11 -11.07 16.93
CA ILE A 175 -2.43 -11.67 16.73
C ILE A 175 -2.36 -12.93 15.86
N VAL A 176 -3.40 -13.75 15.92
CA VAL A 176 -3.59 -14.89 15.01
C VAL A 176 -4.73 -14.58 14.07
N ARG A 177 -4.49 -14.66 12.77
CA ARG A 177 -5.52 -14.55 11.73
C ARG A 177 -5.74 -15.90 11.08
N HIS A 178 -6.99 -16.21 10.80
CA HIS A 178 -7.36 -17.35 9.98
C HIS A 178 -7.46 -16.89 8.51
N TYR A 179 -6.64 -17.46 7.65
CA TYR A 179 -6.61 -17.12 6.24
C TYR A 179 -6.37 -18.37 5.39
N ARG A 180 -7.19 -18.60 4.36
CA ARG A 180 -7.12 -19.77 3.46
C ARG A 180 -7.00 -21.12 4.22
N GLY A 181 -7.81 -21.30 5.27
CA GLY A 181 -7.81 -22.52 6.07
C GLY A 181 -6.63 -22.67 7.04
N GLN A 182 -5.77 -21.68 7.16
CA GLN A 182 -4.58 -21.70 8.03
C GLN A 182 -4.64 -20.63 9.11
N TYR A 183 -4.22 -20.98 10.32
CA TYR A 183 -3.98 -20.01 11.39
C TYR A 183 -2.57 -19.44 11.29
N MET A 184 -2.46 -18.13 11.06
CA MET A 184 -1.18 -17.45 10.85
C MET A 184 -0.96 -16.39 11.92
N ARG A 185 0.21 -16.42 12.57
CA ARG A 185 0.61 -15.37 13.52
C ARG A 185 1.08 -14.12 12.76
N HIS A 186 0.62 -12.96 13.23
CA HIS A 186 0.99 -11.65 12.70
C HIS A 186 1.46 -10.75 13.83
N ILE A 187 2.45 -9.92 13.53
CA ILE A 187 2.86 -8.80 14.37
C ILE A 187 2.09 -7.58 13.90
N VAL A 188 1.47 -6.87 14.82
CA VAL A 188 0.83 -5.58 14.59
C VAL A 188 1.87 -4.50 14.81
N PHE A 189 2.18 -3.75 13.77
CA PHE A 189 3.00 -2.55 13.83
C PHE A 189 2.11 -1.33 13.78
N SER A 190 2.49 -0.26 14.48
CA SER A 190 1.80 1.02 14.37
C SER A 190 2.74 2.22 14.40
N ALA A 191 2.25 3.34 13.89
CA ALA A 191 2.82 4.66 14.08
C ALA A 191 1.70 5.68 14.20
N GLY A 192 1.78 6.55 15.22
CA GLY A 192 0.85 7.63 15.50
C GLY A 192 1.50 9.01 15.39
N ILE A 193 0.69 10.04 15.60
CA ILE A 193 1.14 11.40 15.96
C ILE A 193 1.30 11.36 17.48
N ASP A 194 2.54 11.51 17.96
CA ASP A 194 2.84 11.69 19.38
C ASP A 194 2.46 13.08 19.85
#